data_32068145a9bda1c41e7b0999bdabf449
#
_entry.id   32068145a9bda1c41e7b0999bdabf449
#
_cell.length_a   1.000
_cell.length_b   1.000
_cell.length_c   1.000
_cell.angle_alpha   90.00
_cell.angle_beta   90.00
_cell.angle_gamma   90.00
#
_symmetry.space_group_name_H-M   'P 1'
#
loop_
_entity.id
_entity.type
_entity.pdbx_description
1 polymer ?
#
loop_
_entity_poly.entity_id
_entity_poly.type
_entity_poly.pdbx_seq_one_letter_code
_entity_poly.pdbx_strand_id
1 'polypeptide(L)'
;MTRLILLTSGKGGVGKTTLTSNLATALAEYGENVIAMDTNLTTPNLGLHLGLHLAPHTLHDVLKGESRLQDAIYPHPLGFKVIPAGLGLDDLKGVDVGRLPEISFSLLGKADYVIMDGAPSLGREAMSALSASDEIIVITNPNLPAVTDALKILKVAQESNIRVIGTVVNRIKRNKYELTAEQIIEMLGVPVIAEIPEDDNVALSIAVKKPLVEFMPNSPASLEIRKLAAWLSGRKYEKPKLNKTRNLVQRFVIWLRR
;
A
#
# COMPACT_ATOMS: atom_id res chain seq x y z
N MET A 1 -19.24 5.76 -3.85
CA MET A 1 -18.91 6.18 -2.45
C MET A 1 -17.42 5.95 -2.26
N THR A 2 -16.67 6.92 -1.77
CA THR A 2 -15.22 6.78 -1.53
C THR A 2 -14.96 5.74 -0.45
N ARG A 3 -13.97 4.87 -0.65
CA ARG A 3 -13.50 3.90 0.34
C ARG A 3 -12.12 4.35 0.86
N LEU A 4 -12.01 4.58 2.17
CA LEU A 4 -10.76 4.92 2.83
C LEU A 4 -10.14 3.62 3.38
N ILE A 5 -9.18 3.05 2.64
CA ILE A 5 -8.58 1.74 2.95
C ILE A 5 -7.16 1.93 3.46
N LEU A 6 -6.91 1.58 4.72
CA LEU A 6 -5.55 1.57 5.28
C LEU A 6 -4.90 0.20 5.09
N LEU A 7 -3.71 0.19 4.50
CA LEU A 7 -2.82 -0.96 4.52
C LEU A 7 -1.95 -0.90 5.78
N THR A 8 -2.13 -1.85 6.68
CA THR A 8 -1.47 -1.85 7.99
C THR A 8 -0.79 -3.17 8.30
N SER A 9 0.12 -3.18 9.27
CA SER A 9 0.80 -4.39 9.73
C SER A 9 1.36 -4.22 11.13
N GLY A 10 1.44 -5.29 11.90
CA GLY A 10 2.07 -5.27 13.21
C GLY A 10 3.60 -5.14 13.18
N LYS A 11 4.24 -5.31 12.02
CA LYS A 11 5.69 -5.35 11.86
C LYS A 11 6.15 -4.56 10.63
N GLY A 12 7.34 -3.95 10.72
CA GLY A 12 8.01 -3.33 9.58
C GLY A 12 8.52 -4.35 8.55
N GLY A 13 8.68 -3.92 7.30
CA GLY A 13 9.31 -4.74 6.24
C GLY A 13 8.44 -5.83 5.61
N VAL A 14 7.15 -5.93 5.95
CA VAL A 14 6.24 -6.93 5.36
C VAL A 14 5.79 -6.58 3.93
N GLY A 15 6.05 -5.36 3.44
CA GLY A 15 5.76 -4.94 2.07
C GLY A 15 4.53 -4.04 1.92
N LYS A 16 4.11 -3.30 2.96
CA LYS A 16 2.98 -2.35 2.90
C LYS A 16 3.12 -1.36 1.75
N THR A 17 4.17 -0.55 1.76
CA THR A 17 4.43 0.48 0.73
C THR A 17 4.47 -0.09 -0.68
N THR A 18 5.10 -1.26 -0.83
CA THR A 18 5.12 -1.99 -2.11
C THR A 18 3.71 -2.35 -2.54
N LEU A 19 2.90 -2.89 -1.64
CA LEU A 19 1.51 -3.24 -1.96
C LEU A 19 0.67 -1.98 -2.22
N THR A 20 0.83 -0.90 -1.44
CA THR A 20 0.12 0.37 -1.63
C THR A 20 0.35 0.94 -3.03
N SER A 21 1.61 1.09 -3.44
CA SER A 21 1.96 1.63 -4.76
C SER A 21 1.44 0.78 -5.91
N ASN A 22 1.53 -0.55 -5.77
CA ASN A 22 1.09 -1.49 -6.79
C ASN A 22 -0.43 -1.65 -6.85
N LEU A 23 -1.10 -1.65 -5.71
CA LEU A 23 -2.57 -1.73 -5.64
C LEU A 23 -3.21 -0.46 -6.20
N ALA A 24 -2.68 0.73 -5.87
CA ALA A 24 -3.15 1.99 -6.44
C ALA A 24 -3.01 2.00 -7.97
N THR A 25 -1.87 1.52 -8.48
CA THR A 25 -1.64 1.38 -9.93
C THR A 25 -2.63 0.41 -10.57
N ALA A 26 -2.82 -0.77 -9.97
CA ALA A 26 -3.70 -1.80 -10.52
C ALA A 26 -5.18 -1.37 -10.49
N LEU A 27 -5.65 -0.67 -9.44
CA LEU A 27 -7.00 -0.11 -9.38
C LEU A 27 -7.20 0.96 -10.46
N ALA A 28 -6.22 1.85 -10.69
CA ALA A 28 -6.27 2.84 -11.76
C ALA A 28 -6.33 2.19 -13.14
N GLU A 29 -5.64 1.07 -13.38
CA GLU A 29 -5.75 0.29 -14.62
C GLU A 29 -7.16 -0.29 -14.84
N TYR A 30 -7.93 -0.54 -13.77
CA TYR A 30 -9.35 -0.92 -13.85
C TYR A 30 -10.29 0.29 -14.02
N GLY A 31 -9.75 1.51 -14.14
CA GLY A 31 -10.51 2.74 -14.38
C GLY A 31 -11.04 3.40 -13.10
N GLU A 32 -10.60 2.98 -11.94
CA GLU A 32 -10.98 3.57 -10.66
C GLU A 32 -10.20 4.89 -10.43
N ASN A 33 -10.87 5.89 -9.85
CA ASN A 33 -10.20 7.13 -9.43
C ASN A 33 -9.57 6.91 -8.05
N VAL A 34 -8.23 6.86 -8.01
CA VAL A 34 -7.47 6.44 -6.82
C VAL A 34 -6.58 7.57 -6.31
N ILE A 35 -6.52 7.71 -4.99
CA ILE A 35 -5.51 8.50 -4.29
C ILE A 35 -4.68 7.54 -3.42
N ALA A 36 -3.37 7.52 -3.61
CA ALA A 36 -2.43 6.84 -2.72
C ALA A 36 -1.86 7.86 -1.72
N MET A 37 -1.98 7.61 -0.42
CA MET A 37 -1.56 8.56 0.62
C MET A 37 -0.55 7.90 1.56
N ASP A 38 0.60 8.55 1.76
CA ASP A 38 1.64 8.07 2.69
C ASP A 38 1.32 8.55 4.11
N THR A 39 0.79 7.66 4.93
CA THR A 39 0.48 7.93 6.35
C THR A 39 1.56 7.38 7.29
N ASN A 40 2.68 6.88 6.75
CA ASN A 40 3.88 6.52 7.51
C ASN A 40 4.79 7.75 7.62
N LEU A 41 4.45 8.64 8.54
CA LEU A 41 5.08 9.97 8.64
C LEU A 41 6.53 9.89 9.12
N THR A 42 6.85 8.96 10.01
CA THR A 42 8.21 8.84 10.57
C THR A 42 9.22 8.26 9.57
N THR A 43 8.80 7.30 8.74
CA THR A 43 9.67 6.64 7.75
C THR A 43 8.95 6.53 6.40
N PRO A 44 8.62 7.66 5.76
CA PRO A 44 7.86 7.67 4.53
C PRO A 44 8.64 7.06 3.37
N ASN A 45 7.95 6.26 2.56
CA ASN A 45 8.58 5.58 1.43
C ASN A 45 7.73 5.57 0.16
N LEU A 46 6.45 5.92 0.24
CA LEU A 46 5.53 5.84 -0.91
C LEU A 46 5.98 6.77 -2.04
N GLY A 47 6.37 8.00 -1.70
CA GLY A 47 6.92 8.95 -2.67
C GLY A 47 8.18 8.43 -3.37
N LEU A 48 9.07 7.73 -2.64
CA LEU A 48 10.27 7.12 -3.21
C LEU A 48 9.94 5.99 -4.19
N HIS A 49 8.98 5.13 -3.85
CA HIS A 49 8.50 4.04 -4.71
C HIS A 49 7.88 4.54 -6.01
N LEU A 50 7.28 5.73 -5.97
CA LEU A 50 6.55 6.34 -7.09
C LEU A 50 7.34 7.44 -7.82
N GLY A 51 8.59 7.70 -7.43
CA GLY A 51 9.43 8.73 -8.05
C GLY A 51 9.06 10.17 -7.66
N LEU A 52 8.21 10.38 -6.64
CA LEU A 52 7.76 11.67 -6.13
C LEU A 52 8.50 12.06 -4.84
N HIS A 53 9.83 12.15 -4.92
CA HIS A 53 10.68 12.39 -3.74
C HIS A 53 11.04 13.86 -3.47
N LEU A 54 10.60 14.77 -4.35
CA LEU A 54 10.84 16.22 -4.24
C LEU A 54 9.51 16.99 -4.38
N ALA A 55 8.49 16.56 -3.61
CA ALA A 55 7.20 17.25 -3.60
C ALA A 55 7.31 18.56 -2.81
N PRO A 56 6.90 19.72 -3.39
CA PRO A 56 6.95 21.00 -2.69
C PRO A 56 6.04 21.08 -1.46
N HIS A 57 4.93 20.35 -1.49
CA HIS A 57 3.96 20.25 -0.40
C HIS A 57 3.69 18.78 -0.10
N THR A 58 3.68 18.43 1.16
CA THR A 58 3.57 17.05 1.62
C THR A 58 2.41 16.89 2.63
N LEU A 59 2.08 15.67 2.99
CA LEU A 59 1.12 15.42 4.07
C LEU A 59 1.58 16.05 5.39
N HIS A 60 2.90 16.14 5.64
CA HIS A 60 3.44 16.82 6.81
C HIS A 60 3.04 18.30 6.86
N ASP A 61 3.19 19.02 5.74
CA ASP A 61 2.85 20.44 5.67
C ASP A 61 1.34 20.67 5.88
N VAL A 62 0.51 19.75 5.37
CA VAL A 62 -0.94 19.79 5.59
C VAL A 62 -1.28 19.53 7.06
N LEU A 63 -0.63 18.56 7.71
CA LEU A 63 -0.83 18.25 9.13
C LEU A 63 -0.39 19.39 10.05
N LYS A 64 0.66 20.13 9.67
CA LYS A 64 1.10 21.35 10.37
C LYS A 64 0.18 22.55 10.11
N GLY A 65 -0.66 22.51 9.07
CA GLY A 65 -1.48 23.65 8.62
C GLY A 65 -0.72 24.67 7.78
N GLU A 66 0.46 24.31 7.31
CA GLU A 66 1.34 25.16 6.47
C GLU A 66 0.94 25.10 4.98
N SER A 67 0.20 24.06 4.57
CA SER A 67 -0.30 23.88 3.20
C SER A 67 -1.74 23.39 3.17
N ARG A 68 -2.45 23.72 2.09
CA ARG A 68 -3.77 23.16 1.83
C ARG A 68 -3.64 21.73 1.30
N LEU A 69 -4.58 20.87 1.60
CA LEU A 69 -4.58 19.48 1.11
C LEU A 69 -4.47 19.40 -0.42
N GLN A 70 -5.14 20.29 -1.15
CA GLN A 70 -5.13 20.30 -2.61
C GLN A 70 -3.74 20.53 -3.20
N ASP A 71 -2.89 21.29 -2.52
CA ASP A 71 -1.53 21.60 -2.94
C ASP A 71 -0.57 20.40 -2.75
N ALA A 72 -0.93 19.45 -1.87
CA ALA A 72 -0.20 18.21 -1.61
C ALA A 72 -0.68 17.00 -2.44
N ILE A 73 -1.66 17.18 -3.34
CA ILE A 73 -2.17 16.11 -4.22
C ILE A 73 -1.51 16.21 -5.58
N TYR A 74 -0.70 15.21 -5.95
CA TYR A 74 0.03 15.18 -7.22
C TYR A 74 -0.54 14.14 -8.17
N PRO A 75 -0.78 14.49 -9.46
CA PRO A 75 -1.12 13.48 -10.46
C PRO A 75 0.09 12.58 -10.74
N HIS A 76 -0.14 11.28 -10.84
CA HIS A 76 0.87 10.30 -11.23
C HIS A 76 0.66 9.85 -12.68
N PRO A 77 1.74 9.64 -13.48
CA PRO A 77 1.62 9.25 -14.89
C PRO A 77 0.84 7.96 -15.16
N LEU A 78 0.67 7.11 -14.13
CA LEU A 78 -0.09 5.86 -14.21
C LEU A 78 -1.59 6.03 -13.94
N GLY A 79 -2.11 7.28 -13.91
CA GLY A 79 -3.54 7.55 -13.87
C GLY A 79 -4.18 7.67 -12.49
N PHE A 80 -3.41 7.64 -11.42
CA PHE A 80 -3.87 7.90 -10.05
C PHE A 80 -3.22 9.17 -9.46
N LYS A 81 -3.62 9.55 -8.25
CA LYS A 81 -3.05 10.70 -7.53
C LYS A 81 -2.27 10.21 -6.30
N VAL A 82 -1.31 11.01 -5.86
CA VAL A 82 -0.46 10.69 -4.70
C VAL A 82 -0.44 11.87 -3.73
N ILE A 83 -0.53 11.57 -2.45
CA ILE A 83 -0.23 12.49 -1.35
C ILE A 83 1.03 11.95 -0.67
N PRO A 84 2.22 12.48 -0.99
CA PRO A 84 3.46 12.02 -0.39
C PRO A 84 3.62 12.61 1.02
N ALA A 85 4.42 11.94 1.86
CA ALA A 85 4.93 12.50 3.10
C ALA A 85 6.35 13.05 2.91
N GLY A 86 6.74 14.02 3.73
CA GLY A 86 8.06 14.64 3.69
C GLY A 86 9.16 13.70 4.18
N LEU A 87 10.35 13.82 3.59
CA LEU A 87 11.50 12.93 3.85
C LEU A 87 12.51 13.52 4.85
N GLY A 88 12.39 14.79 5.18
CA GLY A 88 13.31 15.51 6.05
C GLY A 88 13.02 15.28 7.54
N LEU A 89 14.06 15.31 8.37
CA LEU A 89 13.88 15.28 9.83
C LEU A 89 13.11 16.50 10.35
N ASP A 90 13.24 17.63 9.66
CA ASP A 90 12.51 18.85 10.01
C ASP A 90 11.02 18.74 9.68
N ASP A 91 10.64 17.88 8.74
CA ASP A 91 9.23 17.61 8.41
C ASP A 91 8.46 17.06 9.61
N LEU A 92 9.11 16.34 10.49
CA LEU A 92 8.48 15.76 11.70
C LEU A 92 8.15 16.79 12.79
N LYS A 93 8.80 17.96 12.76
CA LYS A 93 8.60 18.97 13.80
C LYS A 93 7.24 19.65 13.64
N GLY A 94 6.48 19.74 14.72
CA GLY A 94 5.18 20.42 14.74
C GLY A 94 4.04 19.68 14.06
N VAL A 95 4.22 18.41 13.66
CA VAL A 95 3.19 17.59 13.03
C VAL A 95 2.13 17.19 14.07
N ASP A 96 0.89 17.57 13.82
CA ASP A 96 -0.25 17.07 14.59
C ASP A 96 -0.90 15.88 13.88
N VAL A 97 -0.47 14.67 14.25
CA VAL A 97 -1.01 13.42 13.70
C VAL A 97 -2.52 13.26 14.00
N GLY A 98 -3.04 13.93 15.03
CA GLY A 98 -4.46 13.91 15.38
C GLY A 98 -5.38 14.51 14.31
N ARG A 99 -4.84 15.31 13.39
CA ARG A 99 -5.58 15.90 12.26
C ARG A 99 -5.76 14.94 11.08
N LEU A 100 -5.08 13.78 11.08
CA LEU A 100 -5.14 12.85 9.95
C LEU A 100 -6.56 12.36 9.63
N PRO A 101 -7.45 12.06 10.61
CA PRO A 101 -8.85 11.72 10.32
C PRO A 101 -9.59 12.82 9.57
N GLU A 102 -9.50 14.08 10.02
CA GLU A 102 -10.12 15.23 9.36
C GLU A 102 -9.65 15.35 7.90
N ILE A 103 -8.34 15.22 7.66
CA ILE A 103 -7.74 15.29 6.33
C ILE A 103 -8.24 14.14 5.45
N SER A 104 -8.25 12.90 5.96
CA SER A 104 -8.73 11.74 5.22
C SER A 104 -10.21 11.86 4.84
N PHE A 105 -11.06 12.27 5.78
CA PHE A 105 -12.49 12.46 5.52
C PHE A 105 -12.77 13.59 4.54
N SER A 106 -11.90 14.60 4.45
CA SER A 106 -12.01 15.66 3.43
C SER A 106 -11.78 15.16 1.99
N LEU A 107 -11.27 13.93 1.82
CA LEU A 107 -11.13 13.25 0.52
C LEU A 107 -12.39 12.49 0.08
N LEU A 108 -13.40 12.38 0.92
CA LEU A 108 -14.69 11.77 0.55
C LEU A 108 -15.30 12.50 -0.65
N GLY A 109 -15.75 11.73 -1.63
CA GLY A 109 -16.29 12.24 -2.89
C GLY A 109 -15.25 12.69 -3.92
N LYS A 110 -13.94 12.70 -3.59
CA LYS A 110 -12.85 13.12 -4.50
C LYS A 110 -12.15 11.96 -5.21
N ALA A 111 -12.41 10.74 -4.78
CA ALA A 111 -11.89 9.51 -5.36
C ALA A 111 -12.84 8.34 -5.09
N ASP A 112 -12.68 7.23 -5.82
CA ASP A 112 -13.36 5.97 -5.51
C ASP A 112 -12.63 5.24 -4.38
N TYR A 113 -11.28 5.33 -4.38
CA TYR A 113 -10.40 4.71 -3.38
C TYR A 113 -9.36 5.71 -2.88
N VAL A 114 -9.20 5.78 -1.56
CA VAL A 114 -8.01 6.35 -0.91
C VAL A 114 -7.26 5.19 -0.27
N ILE A 115 -6.10 4.84 -0.83
CA ILE A 115 -5.25 3.76 -0.32
C ILE A 115 -4.15 4.38 0.53
N MET A 116 -4.20 4.12 1.84
CA MET A 116 -3.28 4.70 2.81
C MET A 116 -2.16 3.72 3.15
N ASP A 117 -0.90 4.15 3.00
CA ASP A 117 0.29 3.41 3.41
C ASP A 117 0.55 3.63 4.89
N GLY A 118 0.17 2.69 5.74
CA GLY A 118 0.24 2.83 7.18
C GLY A 118 1.66 2.66 7.75
N ALA A 119 1.92 3.32 8.88
CA ALA A 119 3.11 3.07 9.68
C ALA A 119 3.14 1.63 10.24
N PRO A 120 4.32 1.06 10.50
CA PRO A 120 4.41 -0.23 11.17
C PRO A 120 4.05 -0.13 12.66
N SER A 121 3.58 -1.22 13.25
CA SER A 121 3.23 -1.32 14.68
C SER A 121 1.97 -0.52 15.10
N LEU A 122 1.83 -0.23 16.40
CA LEU A 122 0.67 0.40 17.03
C LEU A 122 1.03 1.75 17.70
N GLY A 123 2.03 2.47 17.16
CA GLY A 123 2.38 3.82 17.65
C GLY A 123 1.28 4.86 17.38
N ARG A 124 1.45 6.09 17.89
CA ARG A 124 0.47 7.20 17.74
C ARG A 124 0.07 7.45 16.29
N GLU A 125 1.03 7.39 15.38
CA GLU A 125 0.86 7.57 13.96
C GLU A 125 -0.04 6.47 13.35
N ALA A 126 0.25 5.19 13.66
CA ALA A 126 -0.55 4.06 13.21
C ALA A 126 -1.98 4.10 13.78
N MET A 127 -2.15 4.52 15.04
CA MET A 127 -3.47 4.69 15.66
C MET A 127 -4.25 5.81 15.00
N SER A 128 -3.60 6.92 14.67
CA SER A 128 -4.24 8.02 13.94
C SER A 128 -4.66 7.60 12.51
N ALA A 129 -3.80 6.84 11.81
CA ALA A 129 -4.14 6.29 10.49
C ALA A 129 -5.32 5.29 10.55
N LEU A 130 -5.38 4.47 11.60
CA LEU A 130 -6.53 3.60 11.85
C LEU A 130 -7.83 4.43 12.01
N SER A 131 -7.80 5.46 12.84
CA SER A 131 -8.97 6.34 13.05
C SER A 131 -9.35 7.15 11.80
N ALA A 132 -8.43 7.30 10.85
CA ALA A 132 -8.61 7.99 9.58
C ALA A 132 -9.15 7.10 8.46
N SER A 133 -9.44 5.82 8.74
CA SER A 133 -9.86 4.84 7.75
C SER A 133 -11.23 4.23 8.07
N ASP A 134 -11.99 3.90 7.03
CA ASP A 134 -13.22 3.13 7.15
C ASP A 134 -12.95 1.62 7.17
N GLU A 135 -11.90 1.21 6.47
CA GLU A 135 -11.57 -0.19 6.21
C GLU A 135 -10.05 -0.42 6.32
N ILE A 136 -9.67 -1.61 6.77
CA ILE A 136 -8.26 -2.01 6.78
C ILE A 136 -8.02 -3.31 6.03
N ILE A 137 -6.83 -3.40 5.43
CA ILE A 137 -6.21 -4.64 4.96
C ILE A 137 -4.96 -4.86 5.82
N VAL A 138 -4.91 -5.98 6.52
CA VAL A 138 -3.74 -6.34 7.32
C VAL A 138 -2.76 -7.13 6.47
N ILE A 139 -1.50 -6.68 6.43
CA ILE A 139 -0.44 -7.35 5.68
C ILE A 139 0.47 -8.10 6.65
N THR A 140 0.72 -9.36 6.35
CA THR A 140 1.63 -10.21 7.11
C THR A 140 2.53 -11.04 6.19
N ASN A 141 3.55 -11.68 6.77
CA ASN A 141 4.33 -12.72 6.11
C ASN A 141 3.97 -14.09 6.70
N PRO A 142 4.20 -15.20 5.99
CA PRO A 142 3.76 -16.55 6.40
C PRO A 142 4.65 -17.14 7.50
N ASN A 143 4.90 -16.39 8.58
CA ASN A 143 5.67 -16.86 9.73
C ASN A 143 5.01 -16.44 11.04
N LEU A 144 5.17 -17.26 12.07
CA LEU A 144 4.50 -17.11 13.35
C LEU A 144 4.67 -15.70 13.98
N PRO A 145 5.88 -15.09 14.05
CA PRO A 145 6.01 -13.75 14.63
C PRO A 145 5.21 -12.68 13.90
N ALA A 146 5.21 -12.69 12.55
CA ALA A 146 4.48 -11.70 11.77
C ALA A 146 2.96 -11.86 11.90
N VAL A 147 2.46 -13.10 11.95
CA VAL A 147 1.04 -13.41 12.15
C VAL A 147 0.59 -13.01 13.56
N THR A 148 1.42 -13.28 14.58
CA THR A 148 1.13 -12.84 15.97
C THR A 148 1.07 -11.31 16.08
N ASP A 149 1.93 -10.59 15.39
CA ASP A 149 1.89 -9.12 15.37
C ASP A 149 0.67 -8.60 14.59
N ALA A 150 0.24 -9.28 13.52
CA ALA A 150 -0.98 -8.97 12.80
C ALA A 150 -2.24 -9.12 13.69
N LEU A 151 -2.27 -10.13 14.57
CA LEU A 151 -3.37 -10.34 15.51
C LEU A 151 -3.57 -9.14 16.46
N LYS A 152 -2.50 -8.45 16.86
CA LYS A 152 -2.60 -7.25 17.69
C LYS A 152 -3.32 -6.11 16.95
N ILE A 153 -3.02 -5.93 15.66
CA ILE A 153 -3.72 -4.94 14.81
C ILE A 153 -5.20 -5.25 14.71
N LEU A 154 -5.54 -6.54 14.46
CA LEU A 154 -6.93 -6.96 14.34
C LEU A 154 -7.73 -6.71 15.63
N LYS A 155 -7.15 -6.95 16.80
CA LYS A 155 -7.79 -6.64 18.09
C LYS A 155 -8.08 -5.16 18.23
N VAL A 156 -7.10 -4.30 17.92
CA VAL A 156 -7.29 -2.85 17.97
C VAL A 156 -8.36 -2.38 16.98
N ALA A 157 -8.35 -2.91 15.75
CA ALA A 157 -9.38 -2.59 14.76
C ALA A 157 -10.78 -2.99 15.23
N GLN A 158 -10.91 -4.16 15.85
CA GLN A 158 -12.17 -4.64 16.43
C GLN A 158 -12.66 -3.75 17.58
N GLU A 159 -11.76 -3.37 18.50
CA GLU A 159 -12.09 -2.46 19.61
C GLU A 159 -12.49 -1.07 19.11
N SER A 160 -11.94 -0.63 17.99
CA SER A 160 -12.24 0.65 17.34
C SER A 160 -13.41 0.59 16.35
N ASN A 161 -14.09 -0.55 16.20
CA ASN A 161 -15.17 -0.79 15.22
C ASN A 161 -14.78 -0.48 13.76
N ILE A 162 -13.50 -0.68 13.40
CA ILE A 162 -13.00 -0.49 12.03
C ILE A 162 -13.20 -1.80 11.26
N ARG A 163 -13.75 -1.70 10.06
CA ARG A 163 -14.00 -2.86 9.21
C ARG A 163 -12.71 -3.48 8.71
N VAL A 164 -12.48 -4.74 9.04
CA VAL A 164 -11.37 -5.52 8.49
C VAL A 164 -11.84 -6.19 7.19
N ILE A 165 -11.24 -5.81 6.04
CA ILE A 165 -11.53 -6.45 4.74
C ILE A 165 -10.96 -7.86 4.72
N GLY A 166 -9.75 -8.05 5.26
CA GLY A 166 -9.05 -9.32 5.33
C GLY A 166 -7.54 -9.14 5.45
N THR A 167 -6.83 -10.25 5.30
CA THR A 167 -5.38 -10.33 5.39
C THR A 167 -4.75 -10.61 4.03
N VAL A 168 -3.67 -9.89 3.71
CA VAL A 168 -2.77 -10.23 2.59
C VAL A 168 -1.53 -10.91 3.15
N VAL A 169 -1.30 -12.15 2.73
CA VAL A 169 -0.08 -12.89 3.04
C VAL A 169 0.95 -12.61 1.95
N ASN A 170 2.03 -11.92 2.31
CA ASN A 170 3.05 -11.45 1.37
C ASN A 170 4.37 -12.21 1.55
N ARG A 171 5.18 -12.25 0.49
CA ARG A 171 6.51 -12.88 0.45
C ARG A 171 6.47 -14.39 0.69
N ILE A 172 5.52 -15.07 0.10
CA ILE A 172 5.37 -16.53 0.20
C ILE A 172 6.45 -17.21 -0.64
N LYS A 173 7.29 -18.03 -0.01
CA LYS A 173 8.36 -18.81 -0.66
C LYS A 173 7.97 -20.28 -0.89
N ARG A 174 6.83 -20.70 -0.32
CA ARG A 174 6.31 -22.08 -0.37
C ARG A 174 7.29 -23.10 0.19
N ASN A 175 7.94 -22.77 1.31
CA ASN A 175 8.80 -23.71 2.01
C ASN A 175 8.05 -24.32 3.20
N LYS A 176 8.60 -25.45 3.73
CA LYS A 176 7.97 -26.24 4.79
C LYS A 176 7.86 -25.55 6.17
N TYR A 177 8.48 -24.39 6.34
CA TYR A 177 8.49 -23.63 7.59
C TYR A 177 7.48 -22.46 7.57
N GLU A 178 6.83 -22.24 6.44
CA GLU A 178 5.80 -21.22 6.30
C GLU A 178 4.46 -21.74 6.79
N LEU A 179 3.68 -20.82 7.41
CA LEU A 179 2.29 -21.09 7.74
C LEU A 179 1.45 -21.11 6.46
N THR A 180 0.51 -22.03 6.38
CA THR A 180 -0.46 -22.06 5.27
C THR A 180 -1.52 -20.98 5.45
N ALA A 181 -2.26 -20.67 4.38
CA ALA A 181 -3.35 -19.71 4.44
C ALA A 181 -4.43 -20.15 5.45
N GLU A 182 -4.74 -21.45 5.51
CA GLU A 182 -5.71 -22.03 6.44
C GLU A 182 -5.28 -21.81 7.90
N GLN A 183 -4.00 -22.07 8.21
CA GLN A 183 -3.45 -21.84 9.56
C GLN A 183 -3.49 -20.33 9.93
N ILE A 184 -3.20 -19.45 8.97
CA ILE A 184 -3.26 -18.01 9.19
C ILE A 184 -4.71 -17.54 9.41
N ILE A 185 -5.68 -18.05 8.65
CA ILE A 185 -7.11 -17.78 8.84
C ILE A 185 -7.55 -18.25 10.24
N GLU A 186 -7.17 -19.45 10.65
CA GLU A 186 -7.49 -20.00 11.97
C GLU A 186 -6.93 -19.12 13.10
N MET A 187 -5.67 -18.66 12.96
CA MET A 187 -5.03 -17.80 13.97
C MET A 187 -5.60 -16.39 14.03
N LEU A 188 -5.94 -15.80 12.88
CA LEU A 188 -6.35 -14.39 12.79
C LEU A 188 -7.87 -14.20 12.86
N GLY A 189 -8.66 -15.22 12.55
CA GLY A 189 -10.13 -15.14 12.52
C GLY A 189 -10.69 -14.27 11.38
N VAL A 190 -9.87 -13.93 10.37
CA VAL A 190 -10.26 -13.13 9.21
C VAL A 190 -9.79 -13.78 7.91
N PRO A 191 -10.46 -13.57 6.77
CA PRO A 191 -10.10 -14.21 5.51
C PRO A 191 -8.72 -13.76 5.00
N VAL A 192 -7.98 -14.67 4.38
CA VAL A 192 -6.85 -14.36 3.51
C VAL A 192 -7.41 -13.99 2.13
N ILE A 193 -7.27 -12.72 1.75
CA ILE A 193 -7.83 -12.16 0.50
C ILE A 193 -6.83 -12.13 -0.65
N ALA A 194 -5.55 -12.30 -0.38
CA ALA A 194 -4.51 -12.50 -1.39
C ALA A 194 -3.28 -13.18 -0.80
N GLU A 195 -2.66 -14.03 -1.62
CA GLU A 195 -1.41 -14.71 -1.36
C GLU A 195 -0.37 -14.26 -2.39
N ILE A 196 0.56 -13.38 -1.97
CA ILE A 196 1.54 -12.76 -2.86
C ILE A 196 2.88 -13.50 -2.70
N PRO A 197 3.38 -14.13 -3.77
CA PRO A 197 4.68 -14.82 -3.71
C PRO A 197 5.84 -13.83 -3.56
N GLU A 198 6.94 -14.29 -2.97
CA GLU A 198 8.22 -13.57 -3.02
C GLU A 198 8.64 -13.44 -4.49
N ASP A 199 9.07 -12.24 -4.87
CA ASP A 199 9.42 -11.92 -6.25
C ASP A 199 10.64 -10.99 -6.27
N ASP A 200 11.75 -11.48 -6.80
CA ASP A 200 13.02 -10.74 -6.86
C ASP A 200 12.91 -9.45 -7.69
N ASN A 201 11.93 -9.37 -8.61
CA ASN A 201 11.69 -8.18 -9.39
C ASN A 201 11.16 -7.00 -8.57
N VAL A 202 10.66 -7.24 -7.35
CA VAL A 202 10.22 -6.17 -6.44
C VAL A 202 11.38 -5.23 -6.10
N ALA A 203 12.54 -5.77 -5.73
CA ALA A 203 13.72 -4.95 -5.41
C ALA A 203 14.15 -4.09 -6.61
N LEU A 204 14.10 -4.66 -7.81
CA LEU A 204 14.41 -3.93 -9.04
C LEU A 204 13.36 -2.85 -9.34
N SER A 205 12.08 -3.13 -9.18
CA SER A 205 11.00 -2.17 -9.42
C SER A 205 11.13 -0.94 -8.51
N ILE A 206 11.49 -1.15 -7.25
CA ILE A 206 11.78 -0.08 -6.28
C ILE A 206 12.99 0.74 -6.73
N ALA A 207 14.09 0.08 -7.14
CA ALA A 207 15.30 0.76 -7.59
C ALA A 207 15.08 1.64 -8.82
N VAL A 208 14.19 1.23 -9.74
CA VAL A 208 13.80 2.03 -10.91
C VAL A 208 12.60 2.95 -10.65
N LYS A 209 12.11 3.02 -9.40
CA LYS A 209 10.99 3.86 -8.96
C LYS A 209 9.70 3.66 -9.77
N LYS A 210 9.40 2.41 -10.09
CA LYS A 210 8.21 2.04 -10.84
C LYS A 210 7.46 0.91 -10.13
N PRO A 211 6.14 1.00 -9.96
CA PRO A 211 5.36 -0.11 -9.43
C PRO A 211 5.60 -1.41 -10.23
N LEU A 212 5.70 -2.53 -9.52
CA LEU A 212 5.98 -3.84 -10.13
C LEU A 212 4.94 -4.22 -11.18
N VAL A 213 3.66 -3.93 -10.92
CA VAL A 213 2.55 -4.21 -11.84
C VAL A 213 2.71 -3.48 -13.19
N GLU A 214 3.33 -2.30 -13.19
CA GLU A 214 3.70 -1.57 -14.41
C GLU A 214 5.01 -2.10 -15.01
N PHE A 215 6.02 -2.29 -14.17
CA PHE A 215 7.38 -2.64 -14.60
C PHE A 215 7.46 -4.10 -15.10
N MET A 216 6.89 -5.06 -14.34
CA MET A 216 6.86 -6.50 -14.66
C MET A 216 5.42 -7.04 -14.58
N PRO A 217 4.53 -6.70 -15.53
CA PRO A 217 3.09 -6.96 -15.43
C PRO A 217 2.70 -8.43 -15.33
N ASN A 218 3.56 -9.33 -15.77
CA ASN A 218 3.33 -10.79 -15.73
C ASN A 218 4.16 -11.50 -14.66
N SER A 219 4.85 -10.78 -13.76
CA SER A 219 5.54 -11.42 -12.64
C SER A 219 4.53 -12.04 -11.67
N PRO A 220 4.91 -13.09 -10.94
CA PRO A 220 3.98 -13.78 -10.05
C PRO A 220 3.30 -12.83 -9.05
N ALA A 221 4.05 -11.93 -8.41
CA ALA A 221 3.49 -10.97 -7.48
C ALA A 221 2.56 -9.95 -8.16
N SER A 222 2.90 -9.48 -9.37
CA SER A 222 2.04 -8.57 -10.14
C SER A 222 0.68 -9.17 -10.46
N LEU A 223 0.65 -10.46 -10.81
CA LEU A 223 -0.60 -11.15 -11.14
C LEU A 223 -1.53 -11.24 -9.93
N GLU A 224 -0.99 -11.56 -8.75
CA GLU A 224 -1.78 -11.65 -7.51
C GLU A 224 -2.27 -10.28 -7.05
N ILE A 225 -1.45 -9.23 -7.14
CA ILE A 225 -1.88 -7.85 -6.83
C ILE A 225 -3.01 -7.40 -7.76
N ARG A 226 -2.95 -7.73 -9.06
CA ARG A 226 -4.05 -7.42 -10.00
C ARG A 226 -5.33 -8.18 -9.70
N LYS A 227 -5.24 -9.44 -9.25
CA LYS A 227 -6.41 -10.19 -8.79
C LYS A 227 -7.04 -9.53 -7.57
N LEU A 228 -6.22 -9.09 -6.60
CA LEU A 228 -6.69 -8.34 -5.44
C LEU A 228 -7.38 -7.03 -5.86
N ALA A 229 -6.81 -6.26 -6.78
CA ALA A 229 -7.41 -5.03 -7.30
C ALA A 229 -8.74 -5.30 -8.01
N ALA A 230 -8.81 -6.34 -8.85
CA ALA A 230 -10.04 -6.76 -9.51
C ALA A 230 -11.13 -7.13 -8.51
N TRP A 231 -10.77 -7.91 -7.48
CA TRP A 231 -11.70 -8.29 -6.42
C TRP A 231 -12.20 -7.09 -5.62
N LEU A 232 -11.33 -6.15 -5.24
CA LEU A 232 -11.70 -4.93 -4.50
C LEU A 232 -12.63 -4.02 -5.30
N SER A 233 -12.42 -3.91 -6.62
CA SER A 233 -13.23 -3.07 -7.51
C SER A 233 -14.46 -3.78 -8.07
N GLY A 234 -14.69 -5.05 -7.72
CA GLY A 234 -15.79 -5.85 -8.27
C GLY A 234 -15.63 -6.10 -9.77
N ARG A 235 -14.44 -5.94 -10.34
CA ARG A 235 -14.15 -6.18 -11.76
C ARG A 235 -13.71 -7.62 -11.99
N LYS A 236 -13.93 -8.09 -13.20
CA LYS A 236 -13.39 -9.39 -13.62
C LYS A 236 -11.87 -9.26 -13.82
N TYR A 237 -11.11 -10.17 -13.21
CA TYR A 237 -9.68 -10.23 -13.46
C TYR A 237 -9.38 -10.58 -14.93
N GLU A 238 -8.58 -9.75 -15.56
CA GLU A 238 -8.03 -10.00 -16.89
C GLU A 238 -6.50 -10.01 -16.84
N LYS A 239 -5.91 -11.08 -17.41
CA LYS A 239 -4.45 -11.17 -17.49
C LYS A 239 -3.90 -10.07 -18.39
N PRO A 240 -2.87 -9.32 -17.95
CA PRO A 240 -2.32 -8.23 -18.75
C PRO A 240 -1.79 -8.72 -20.10
N LYS A 241 -2.17 -7.99 -21.17
CA LYS A 241 -1.67 -8.27 -22.51
C LYS A 241 -0.19 -7.85 -22.62
N LEU A 242 0.64 -8.73 -23.19
CA LEU A 242 2.05 -8.45 -23.42
C LEU A 242 2.20 -7.37 -24.52
N ASN A 243 2.65 -6.19 -24.15
CA ASN A 243 3.02 -5.15 -25.09
C ASN A 243 4.46 -5.47 -25.61
N LYS A 244 4.62 -5.78 -26.91
CA LYS A 244 5.89 -6.21 -27.51
C LYS A 244 7.05 -5.22 -27.29
N THR A 245 6.76 -3.93 -27.25
CA THR A 245 7.77 -2.86 -27.04
C THR A 245 8.28 -2.81 -25.58
N ARG A 246 7.45 -3.10 -24.58
CA ARG A 246 7.87 -3.18 -23.18
C ARG A 246 8.86 -4.33 -22.93
N ASN A 247 8.73 -5.44 -23.66
CA ASN A 247 9.63 -6.59 -23.52
C ASN A 247 11.09 -6.26 -23.82
N LEU A 248 11.41 -5.31 -24.70
CA LEU A 248 12.78 -4.96 -25.04
C LEU A 248 13.51 -4.28 -23.87
N VAL A 249 12.85 -3.33 -23.18
CA VAL A 249 13.44 -2.66 -22.02
C VAL A 249 13.62 -3.65 -20.86
N GLN A 250 12.62 -4.51 -20.62
CA GLN A 250 12.70 -5.57 -19.62
C GLN A 250 13.84 -6.55 -19.91
N ARG A 251 14.00 -6.97 -21.17
CA ARG A 251 15.10 -7.86 -21.61
C ARG A 251 16.46 -7.19 -21.45
N PHE A 252 16.58 -5.90 -21.74
CA PHE A 252 17.80 -5.13 -21.56
C PHE A 252 18.22 -5.01 -20.10
N VAL A 253 17.27 -4.73 -19.21
CA VAL A 253 17.50 -4.65 -17.75
C VAL A 253 17.89 -6.03 -17.17
N ILE A 254 17.27 -7.12 -17.66
CA ILE A 254 17.64 -8.48 -17.27
C ILE A 254 19.03 -8.85 -17.82
N TRP A 255 19.39 -8.38 -19.00
CA TRP A 255 20.71 -8.61 -19.60
C TRP A 255 21.84 -7.90 -18.85
N LEU A 256 21.60 -6.68 -18.34
CA LEU A 256 22.56 -5.95 -17.50
C LEU A 256 22.83 -6.61 -16.14
N ARG A 257 22.05 -7.61 -15.75
CA ARG A 257 22.21 -8.39 -14.51
C ARG A 257 23.05 -9.66 -14.66
N ARG A 258 23.41 -10.03 -15.88
CA ARG A 258 24.31 -11.15 -16.17
C ARG A 258 25.75 -10.67 -16.36
#